data_f16744f5e04b74e79fcbc1e10fd83c2b
#
_entry.id   f16744f5e04b74e79fcbc1e10fd83c2b
#
_cell.length_a   1.000
_cell.length_b   1.000
_cell.length_c   1.000
_cell.angle_alpha   90.00
_cell.angle_beta   90.00
_cell.angle_gamma   90.00
#
_symmetry.space_group_name_H-M   'P 1'
#
loop_
_entity.id
_entity.type
_entity.pdbx_description
1 polymer ?
#
loop_
_entity_poly.entity_id
_entity_poly.type
_entity_poly.pdbx_seq_one_letter_code
_entity_poly.pdbx_strand_id
1 'polypeptide(L)'
;LVAIDRTDPESCALSEVIVRGVSAGLDRYLDERPLFREVCPDQALFVLPIFNLQRYAPGEGFRQWHCDWTISDEVTEPVHRVLAWILYCDTVAEAGTEFHWQQHHEEAVRGKLLIFPAGPSHIHRGRVNRTHSKTIATGWINAGTREGYLRRLSQS
;
A
#
# COMPACT_ATOMS: atom_id res chain seq x y z
N LEU A 1 8.19 11.13 -6.21
CA LEU A 1 6.94 10.48 -6.63
C LEU A 1 6.93 10.44 -8.14
N VAL A 2 6.87 9.26 -8.73
CA VAL A 2 6.71 9.11 -10.18
C VAL A 2 5.24 8.80 -10.43
N ALA A 3 4.55 9.67 -11.16
CA ALA A 3 3.20 9.38 -11.62
C ALA A 3 3.28 8.33 -12.75
N ILE A 4 2.42 7.33 -12.70
CA ILE A 4 2.31 6.35 -13.78
C ILE A 4 1.59 7.02 -14.93
N ASP A 5 2.26 7.12 -16.06
CA ASP A 5 1.64 7.57 -17.31
C ASP A 5 0.72 6.45 -17.84
N ARG A 6 -0.59 6.69 -17.77
CA ARG A 6 -1.59 5.74 -18.27
C ARG A 6 -1.66 5.64 -19.79
N THR A 7 -0.96 6.51 -20.50
CA THR A 7 -0.87 6.49 -21.97
C THR A 7 0.36 5.71 -22.43
N ASP A 8 1.32 5.47 -21.53
CA ASP A 8 2.52 4.69 -21.83
C ASP A 8 2.26 3.18 -21.62
N PRO A 9 2.45 2.34 -22.66
CA PRO A 9 2.20 0.89 -22.56
C PRO A 9 3.04 0.17 -21.52
N GLU A 10 4.29 0.59 -21.28
CA GLU A 10 5.17 -0.04 -20.29
C GLU A 10 4.69 0.27 -18.87
N SER A 11 4.28 1.52 -18.61
CA SER A 11 3.67 1.94 -17.33
C SER A 11 2.36 1.19 -17.07
N CYS A 12 1.53 0.98 -18.10
CA CYS A 12 0.30 0.20 -17.99
C CYS A 12 0.60 -1.26 -17.64
N ALA A 13 1.54 -1.90 -18.36
CA ALA A 13 1.91 -3.29 -18.12
C ALA A 13 2.49 -3.47 -16.70
N LEU A 14 3.34 -2.56 -16.25
CA LEU A 14 3.86 -2.57 -14.88
C LEU A 14 2.74 -2.45 -13.84
N SER A 15 1.80 -1.53 -14.07
CA SER A 15 0.64 -1.35 -13.18
C SER A 15 -0.21 -2.62 -13.08
N GLU A 16 -0.48 -3.28 -14.19
CA GLU A 16 -1.24 -4.53 -14.21
C GLU A 16 -0.55 -5.65 -13.42
N VAL A 17 0.76 -5.81 -13.60
CA VAL A 17 1.55 -6.82 -12.87
C VAL A 17 1.51 -6.56 -11.37
N ILE A 18 1.71 -5.30 -10.94
CA ILE A 18 1.69 -4.93 -9.52
C ILE A 18 0.29 -5.17 -8.92
N VAL A 19 -0.76 -4.67 -9.56
CA VAL A 19 -2.15 -4.83 -9.08
C VAL A 19 -2.54 -6.29 -8.98
N ARG A 20 -2.16 -7.12 -9.96
CA ARG A 20 -2.39 -8.56 -9.93
C ARG A 20 -1.66 -9.24 -8.76
N GLY A 21 -0.39 -8.87 -8.53
CA GLY A 21 0.39 -9.39 -7.41
C GLY A 21 -0.18 -8.99 -6.06
N VAL A 22 -0.62 -7.73 -5.91
CA VAL A 22 -1.27 -7.25 -4.68
C VAL A 22 -2.62 -7.94 -4.46
N SER A 23 -3.41 -8.15 -5.51
CA SER A 23 -4.69 -8.87 -5.42
C SER A 23 -4.50 -10.32 -4.96
N ALA A 24 -3.54 -11.04 -5.53
CA ALA A 24 -3.20 -12.39 -5.08
C ALA A 24 -2.68 -12.41 -3.63
N GLY A 25 -1.92 -11.39 -3.24
CA GLY A 25 -1.48 -11.20 -1.86
C GLY A 25 -2.64 -10.93 -0.90
N LEU A 26 -3.65 -10.18 -1.34
CA LEU A 26 -4.88 -9.96 -0.57
C LEU A 26 -5.67 -11.26 -0.36
N ASP A 27 -5.85 -12.05 -1.41
CA ASP A 27 -6.54 -13.34 -1.31
C ASP A 27 -5.88 -14.22 -0.25
N ARG A 28 -4.55 -14.34 -0.30
CA ARG A 28 -3.78 -15.07 0.71
C ARG A 28 -3.92 -14.47 2.11
N TYR A 29 -3.87 -13.14 2.23
CA TYR A 29 -4.05 -12.45 3.51
C TYR A 29 -5.40 -12.79 4.16
N LEU A 30 -6.46 -12.86 3.36
CA LEU A 30 -7.82 -13.19 3.79
C LEU A 30 -7.95 -14.68 4.16
N ASP A 31 -7.33 -15.58 3.40
CA ASP A 31 -7.32 -17.02 3.68
C ASP A 31 -6.64 -17.34 5.03
N GLU A 32 -5.57 -16.61 5.35
CA GLU A 32 -4.86 -16.73 6.63
C GLU A 32 -5.61 -16.06 7.80
N ARG A 33 -6.70 -15.30 7.53
CA ARG A 33 -7.47 -14.52 8.51
C ARG A 33 -8.98 -14.68 8.31
N PRO A 34 -9.52 -15.88 8.54
CA PRO A 34 -10.92 -16.17 8.24
C PRO A 34 -11.92 -15.27 8.97
N LEU A 35 -11.64 -14.88 10.22
CA LEU A 35 -12.51 -13.95 10.96
C LEU A 35 -12.56 -12.55 10.31
N PHE A 36 -11.45 -12.11 9.71
CA PHE A 36 -11.46 -10.83 9.00
C PHE A 36 -12.34 -10.91 7.75
N ARG A 37 -12.31 -12.04 7.05
CA ARG A 37 -13.17 -12.30 5.88
C ARG A 37 -14.67 -12.33 6.25
N GLU A 38 -15.01 -12.83 7.44
CA GLU A 38 -16.41 -12.84 7.93
C GLU A 38 -16.91 -11.42 8.24
N VAL A 39 -16.08 -10.58 8.86
CA VAL A 39 -16.48 -9.22 9.26
C VAL A 39 -16.34 -8.19 8.15
N CYS A 40 -15.52 -8.48 7.16
CA CYS A 40 -15.29 -7.63 5.99
C CYS A 40 -15.45 -8.47 4.71
N PRO A 41 -16.66 -8.59 4.16
CA PRO A 41 -16.93 -9.41 2.98
C PRO A 41 -16.03 -9.06 1.80
N ASP A 42 -15.56 -10.08 1.09
CA ASP A 42 -14.61 -9.94 -0.05
C ASP A 42 -15.06 -8.90 -1.09
N GLN A 43 -16.37 -8.84 -1.35
CA GLN A 43 -16.93 -7.90 -2.33
C GLN A 43 -16.78 -6.42 -1.92
N ALA A 44 -16.52 -6.16 -0.64
CA ALA A 44 -16.29 -4.81 -0.14
C ALA A 44 -14.82 -4.39 -0.24
N LEU A 45 -13.90 -5.33 -0.49
CA LEU A 45 -12.46 -5.06 -0.58
C LEU A 45 -12.01 -5.02 -2.04
N PHE A 46 -11.21 -4.02 -2.39
CA PHE A 46 -10.66 -3.92 -3.74
C PHE A 46 -9.32 -3.18 -3.76
N VAL A 47 -8.48 -3.58 -4.72
CA VAL A 47 -7.23 -2.92 -5.07
C VAL A 47 -7.49 -1.97 -6.22
N LEU A 48 -7.08 -0.71 -6.07
CA LEU A 48 -7.14 0.27 -7.15
C LEU A 48 -5.87 0.20 -8.00
N PRO A 49 -5.95 0.44 -9.31
CA PRO A 49 -4.78 0.58 -10.19
C PRO A 49 -4.13 1.97 -9.99
N ILE A 50 -4.12 2.45 -8.77
CA ILE A 50 -3.54 3.73 -8.35
C ILE A 50 -2.65 3.41 -7.15
N PHE A 51 -1.36 3.63 -7.33
CA PHE A 51 -0.36 3.43 -6.28
C PHE A 51 0.79 4.42 -6.47
N ASN A 52 1.61 4.57 -5.44
CA ASN A 52 2.79 5.41 -5.48
C ASN A 52 4.02 4.56 -5.78
N LEU A 53 4.79 4.93 -6.79
CA LEU A 53 6.14 4.43 -6.96
C LEU A 53 7.11 5.46 -6.38
N GLN A 54 7.87 5.05 -5.37
CA GLN A 54 8.72 5.94 -4.59
C GLN A 54 10.16 5.45 -4.65
N ARG A 55 11.06 6.31 -5.11
CA ARG A 55 12.50 6.07 -5.06
C ARG A 55 13.13 7.03 -4.06
N TYR A 56 13.87 6.47 -3.14
CA TYR A 56 14.64 7.19 -2.11
C TYR A 56 16.13 7.09 -2.43
N ALA A 57 16.81 8.21 -2.50
CA ALA A 57 18.26 8.26 -2.59
C ALA A 57 18.90 7.86 -1.24
N PRO A 58 20.21 7.58 -1.21
CA PRO A 58 20.93 7.37 0.05
C PRO A 58 20.69 8.52 1.03
N GLY A 59 20.30 8.19 2.26
CA GLY A 59 19.95 9.19 3.27
C GLY A 59 18.50 9.67 3.25
N GLU A 60 17.72 9.31 2.25
CA GLU A 60 16.29 9.64 2.15
C GLU A 60 15.39 8.50 2.64
N GLY A 61 14.16 8.84 3.00
CA GLY A 61 13.12 7.91 3.42
C GLY A 61 11.97 8.61 4.09
N PHE A 62 10.86 7.91 4.24
CA PHE A 62 9.70 8.41 4.97
C PHE A 62 9.91 8.20 6.48
N ARG A 63 10.51 9.17 7.15
CA ARG A 63 10.97 9.08 8.54
C ARG A 63 9.88 9.35 9.58
N GLN A 64 8.78 9.96 9.17
CA GLN A 64 7.70 10.33 10.07
C GLN A 64 6.88 9.10 10.46
N TRP A 65 6.62 8.93 11.74
CA TRP A 65 5.64 7.98 12.24
C TRP A 65 4.24 8.37 11.75
N HIS A 66 3.56 7.44 11.10
CA HIS A 66 2.22 7.67 10.54
C HIS A 66 1.42 6.38 10.48
N CYS A 67 0.15 6.54 10.25
CA CYS A 67 -0.72 5.49 9.73
C CYS A 67 -1.33 5.96 8.40
N ASP A 68 -1.85 5.03 7.62
CA ASP A 68 -2.39 5.29 6.29
C ASP A 68 -3.88 5.64 6.29
N TRP A 69 -4.47 5.76 7.46
CA TRP A 69 -5.86 6.16 7.58
C TRP A 69 -6.05 7.55 7.00
N THR A 70 -7.03 7.69 6.10
CA THR A 70 -7.40 9.00 5.61
C THR A 70 -8.23 9.68 6.68
N ILE A 71 -7.66 10.73 7.28
CA ILE A 71 -8.42 11.67 8.10
C ILE A 71 -8.88 12.75 7.13
N SER A 72 -10.15 12.71 6.75
CA SER A 72 -10.80 13.76 5.98
C SER A 72 -11.73 14.52 6.91
N ASP A 73 -11.73 15.84 6.85
CA ASP A 73 -12.72 16.69 7.51
C ASP A 73 -14.12 16.50 6.90
N GLU A 74 -14.18 15.89 5.71
CA GLU A 74 -15.44 15.52 5.06
C GLU A 74 -15.80 14.08 5.40
N VAL A 75 -16.79 13.91 6.27
CA VAL A 75 -17.35 12.63 6.73
C VAL A 75 -18.00 11.81 5.59
N THR A 76 -17.96 12.28 4.36
CA THR A 76 -18.69 11.75 3.21
C THR A 76 -17.85 10.86 2.28
N GLU A 77 -16.64 10.47 2.65
CA GLU A 77 -15.86 9.58 1.79
C GLU A 77 -16.44 8.15 1.77
N PRO A 78 -16.93 7.67 0.62
CA PRO A 78 -17.54 6.36 0.50
C PRO A 78 -16.54 5.21 0.49
N VAL A 79 -15.24 5.52 0.57
CA VAL A 79 -14.16 4.53 0.47
C VAL A 79 -13.18 4.73 1.60
N HIS A 80 -13.02 3.67 2.40
CA HIS A 80 -12.07 3.65 3.50
C HIS A 80 -10.84 2.81 3.14
N ARG A 81 -9.66 3.33 3.45
CA ARG A 81 -8.42 2.55 3.43
C ARG A 81 -8.43 1.60 4.61
N VAL A 82 -8.59 0.32 4.36
CA VAL A 82 -8.66 -0.71 5.40
C VAL A 82 -7.30 -1.34 5.62
N LEU A 83 -6.60 -1.67 4.52
CA LEU A 83 -5.25 -2.18 4.57
C LEU A 83 -4.34 -1.29 3.75
N ALA A 84 -3.08 -1.22 4.14
CA ALA A 84 -1.99 -0.66 3.37
C ALA A 84 -1.13 -1.80 2.81
N TRP A 85 -0.44 -1.53 1.71
CA TRP A 85 0.53 -2.47 1.17
C TRP A 85 1.81 -1.77 0.72
N ILE A 86 2.93 -2.47 0.86
CA ILE A 86 4.26 -2.06 0.41
C ILE A 86 4.89 -3.22 -0.34
N LEU A 87 5.28 -2.98 -1.59
CA LEU A 87 6.09 -3.89 -2.40
C LEU A 87 7.51 -3.34 -2.48
N TYR A 88 8.48 -4.09 -1.99
CA TYR A 88 9.89 -3.72 -2.15
C TYR A 88 10.41 -4.10 -3.53
N CYS A 89 10.89 -3.12 -4.28
CA CYS A 89 11.48 -3.33 -5.61
C CYS A 89 12.97 -3.65 -5.55
N ASP A 90 13.62 -3.35 -4.43
CA ASP A 90 15.04 -3.58 -4.18
C ASP A 90 15.28 -4.36 -2.88
N THR A 91 16.41 -5.08 -2.80
CA THR A 91 16.92 -5.63 -1.54
C THR A 91 17.94 -4.66 -0.98
N VAL A 92 17.62 -4.05 0.16
CA VAL A 92 18.49 -3.08 0.83
C VAL A 92 18.46 -3.35 2.33
N ALA A 93 19.60 -3.74 2.89
CA ALA A 93 19.72 -4.01 4.31
C ALA A 93 19.37 -2.79 5.16
N GLU A 94 18.70 -3.01 6.28
CA GLU A 94 18.30 -1.98 7.25
C GLU A 94 17.44 -0.84 6.68
N ALA A 95 16.80 -1.05 5.53
CA ALA A 95 16.02 -0.04 4.83
C ALA A 95 14.52 -0.35 4.73
N GLY A 96 14.03 -1.30 5.47
CA GLY A 96 12.66 -1.76 5.41
C GLY A 96 11.66 -0.84 6.11
N THR A 97 10.64 -1.44 6.71
CA THR A 97 9.55 -0.73 7.40
C THR A 97 9.54 -1.10 8.88
N GLU A 98 9.43 -0.12 9.73
CA GLU A 98 9.39 -0.24 11.18
C GLU A 98 7.99 0.00 11.70
N PHE A 99 7.47 -0.93 12.53
CA PHE A 99 6.14 -0.86 13.16
C PHE A 99 6.30 -0.59 14.66
N HIS A 100 5.72 0.52 15.12
CA HIS A 100 5.95 1.02 16.48
C HIS A 100 5.36 0.10 17.55
N TRP A 101 4.07 -0.18 17.46
CA TRP A 101 3.37 -0.94 18.52
C TRP A 101 3.74 -2.41 18.54
N GLN A 102 4.04 -2.98 17.37
CA GLN A 102 4.47 -4.36 17.23
C GLN A 102 5.94 -4.56 17.61
N GLN A 103 6.70 -3.47 17.80
CA GLN A 103 8.16 -3.50 17.98
C GLN A 103 8.84 -4.40 16.94
N HIS A 104 8.33 -4.30 15.72
CA HIS A 104 8.73 -5.16 14.61
C HIS A 104 9.34 -4.34 13.47
N HIS A 105 10.28 -4.96 12.80
CA HIS A 105 10.96 -4.41 11.65
C HIS A 105 10.96 -5.43 10.50
N GLU A 106 10.43 -5.01 9.36
CA GLU A 106 10.50 -5.78 8.13
C GLU A 106 11.69 -5.32 7.28
N GLU A 107 12.48 -6.28 6.79
CA GLU A 107 13.57 -5.98 5.88
C GLU A 107 13.07 -5.71 4.45
N ALA A 108 13.72 -4.77 3.77
CA ALA A 108 13.50 -4.51 2.36
C ALA A 108 14.14 -5.62 1.54
N VAL A 109 13.33 -6.54 1.05
CA VAL A 109 13.74 -7.65 0.19
C VAL A 109 12.96 -7.55 -1.13
N ARG A 110 13.66 -7.53 -2.25
CA ARG A 110 13.05 -7.44 -3.57
C ARG A 110 11.97 -8.49 -3.78
N GLY A 111 10.79 -8.06 -4.20
CA GLY A 111 9.62 -8.91 -4.42
C GLY A 111 8.80 -9.22 -3.16
N LYS A 112 9.26 -8.82 -1.96
CA LYS A 112 8.47 -8.95 -0.73
C LYS A 112 7.30 -7.97 -0.77
N LEU A 113 6.09 -8.47 -0.58
CA LEU A 113 4.86 -7.69 -0.41
C LEU A 113 4.45 -7.74 1.07
N LEU A 114 4.31 -6.57 1.68
CA LEU A 114 3.66 -6.42 2.98
C LEU A 114 2.21 -6.01 2.78
N ILE A 115 1.30 -6.60 3.55
CA ILE A 115 -0.09 -6.16 3.68
C ILE A 115 -0.40 -6.07 5.17
N PHE A 116 -0.88 -4.92 5.62
CA PHE A 116 -1.14 -4.65 7.03
C PHE A 116 -2.29 -3.65 7.21
N PRO A 117 -2.96 -3.62 8.39
CA PRO A 117 -4.01 -2.66 8.68
C PRO A 117 -3.57 -1.21 8.49
N ALA A 118 -4.37 -0.41 7.80
CA ALA A 118 -4.06 1.00 7.52
C ALA A 118 -4.24 1.92 8.74
N GLY A 119 -4.95 1.47 9.77
CA GLY A 119 -5.33 2.26 10.92
C GLY A 119 -4.23 2.47 11.96
N PRO A 120 -4.56 3.17 13.07
CA PRO A 120 -3.59 3.59 14.09
C PRO A 120 -2.98 2.42 14.89
N SER A 121 -3.52 1.21 14.77
CA SER A 121 -2.89 0.00 15.33
C SER A 121 -1.56 -0.36 14.67
N HIS A 122 -1.29 0.14 13.46
CA HIS A 122 -0.07 -0.12 12.69
C HIS A 122 0.65 1.16 12.32
N ILE A 123 0.96 1.98 13.33
CA ILE A 123 1.82 3.15 13.15
C ILE A 123 3.21 2.68 12.72
N HIS A 124 3.67 3.20 11.60
CA HIS A 124 4.91 2.76 10.96
C HIS A 124 5.69 3.91 10.33
N ARG A 125 6.92 3.61 9.95
CA ARG A 125 7.79 4.50 9.17
C ARG A 125 8.77 3.71 8.31
N GLY A 126 9.28 4.33 7.25
CA GLY A 126 10.37 3.77 6.46
C GLY A 126 11.71 4.00 7.14
N ARG A 127 12.54 2.95 7.25
CA ARG A 127 13.94 3.09 7.65
C ARG A 127 14.77 3.68 6.51
N VAL A 128 15.79 4.43 6.88
CA VAL A 128 16.68 5.14 5.95
C VAL A 128 18.01 4.41 5.84
N ASN A 129 18.36 4.00 4.63
CA ASN A 129 19.72 3.53 4.35
C ASN A 129 20.56 4.71 3.87
N ARG A 130 21.79 4.82 4.39
CA ARG A 130 22.68 5.95 4.09
C ARG A 130 23.57 5.74 2.87
N THR A 131 23.65 4.53 2.36
CA THR A 131 24.60 4.13 1.33
C THR A 131 23.95 3.65 0.03
N HIS A 132 22.71 3.17 0.09
CA HIS A 132 22.00 2.61 -1.05
C HIS A 132 20.67 3.30 -1.28
N SER A 133 20.29 3.45 -2.53
CA SER A 133 18.93 3.86 -2.90
C SER A 133 17.94 2.70 -2.70
N LYS A 134 16.68 3.04 -2.47
CA LYS A 134 15.59 2.09 -2.30
C LYS A 134 14.39 2.52 -3.12
N THR A 135 13.78 1.58 -3.82
CA THR A 135 12.53 1.76 -4.55
C THR A 135 11.45 0.90 -3.94
N ILE A 136 10.28 1.47 -3.72
CA ILE A 136 9.08 0.76 -3.25
C ILE A 136 7.87 1.18 -4.08
N ALA A 137 6.93 0.26 -4.25
CA ALA A 137 5.57 0.61 -4.64
C ALA A 137 4.66 0.50 -3.41
N THR A 138 3.75 1.46 -3.21
CA THR A 138 2.86 1.50 -2.05
C THR A 138 1.48 1.98 -2.43
N GLY A 139 0.47 1.42 -1.78
CA GLY A 139 -0.92 1.77 -1.99
C GLY A 139 -1.81 1.18 -0.92
N TRP A 140 -3.10 1.17 -1.23
CA TRP A 140 -4.12 0.79 -0.26
C TRP A 140 -5.10 -0.23 -0.82
N ILE A 141 -5.63 -1.05 0.07
CA ILE A 141 -6.78 -1.90 -0.16
C ILE A 141 -7.96 -1.18 0.50
N ASN A 142 -8.96 -0.90 -0.29
CA ASN A 142 -10.07 -0.07 0.11
C ASN A 142 -11.31 -0.94 0.39
N ALA A 143 -12.13 -0.51 1.35
CA ALA A 143 -13.46 -1.04 1.59
C ALA A 143 -14.50 -0.05 1.08
N GLY A 144 -15.55 -0.55 0.44
CA GLY A 144 -16.62 0.22 -0.15
C GLY A 144 -17.11 -0.42 -1.44
N THR A 145 -17.96 0.27 -2.19
CA THR A 145 -18.35 -0.20 -3.51
C THR A 145 -17.42 0.42 -4.56
N ARG A 146 -16.80 -0.43 -5.38
CA ARG A 146 -15.98 0.02 -6.51
C ARG A 146 -16.73 0.99 -7.41
N GLU A 147 -18.03 0.74 -7.59
CA GLU A 147 -18.90 1.57 -8.41
C GLU A 147 -19.10 2.96 -7.80
N GLY A 148 -19.29 3.06 -6.48
CA GLY A 148 -19.37 4.34 -5.76
C GLY A 148 -18.10 5.16 -5.91
N TYR A 149 -16.94 4.50 -5.83
CA TYR A 149 -15.65 5.15 -6.02
C TYR A 149 -15.45 5.67 -7.45
N LEU A 150 -15.76 4.84 -8.46
CA LEU A 150 -15.63 5.23 -9.86
C LEU A 150 -16.58 6.38 -10.25
N ARG A 151 -17.80 6.40 -9.71
CA ARG A 151 -18.73 7.52 -9.86
C ARG A 151 -18.15 8.83 -9.33
N ARG A 152 -17.48 8.80 -8.20
CA ARG A 152 -16.88 10.01 -7.61
C ARG A 152 -15.71 10.55 -8.45
N LEU A 153 -14.83 9.66 -8.96
CA LEU A 153 -13.74 10.06 -9.85
C LEU A 153 -14.22 10.71 -11.16
N SER A 154 -15.44 10.38 -11.60
CA SER A 154 -16.02 10.97 -12.81
C SER A 154 -16.69 12.33 -12.56
N GLN A 155 -16.86 12.75 -11.30
CA GLN A 155 -17.48 14.01 -10.89
C GLN A 155 -16.46 15.05 -10.39
N SER A 156 -15.20 14.68 -10.23
CA SER A 156 -14.05 15.54 -9.88
C SER A 156 -13.19 15.86 -11.10
#